data_c755a3b38aca191cffa5be4af01691ae
#
_entry.id   c755a3b38aca191cffa5be4af01691ae
#
_cell.length_a   1.000
_cell.length_b   1.000
_cell.length_c   1.000
_cell.angle_alpha   90.00
_cell.angle_beta   90.00
_cell.angle_gamma   90.00
#
_symmetry.space_group_name_H-M   'P 1'
#
loop_
_entity.id
_entity.type
_entity.pdbx_description
1 polymer ?
#
loop_
_entity_poly.entity_id
_entity_poly.type
_entity_poly.pdbx_seq_one_letter_code
_entity_poly.pdbx_strand_id
1 'polypeptide(L)'
;MAGLIKLLQVTVPDMAYATLALDLKVLLVPLAIGIVMTVLSAWVPARRAMKLAPLAALRPFDAASVKNRAGKLRIVFGAILALAGFAGLVAGAMLKSLPIAFLGGLFSFPGILMLASLFVPRGVRHRALVVRGKVAGKLAALNSVRNPGRTTATATALLIGVTLVSMIMVGGQSAKVSLNQGLTEEYPVDLMVQSGDLNPAQETQLRQIEGISAVSRYESGAPKIELDNGTSDESYLFIVDTTTLQDVLQQNAPLPQDGELVYTSGASGDAKATTATIKGHELKLVTSSARYLPNMITRDTAQRIGLQHEEVMGGALVRLDDSVSDSQVKQVVEQISKT
;
A
#
# COMPACT_ATOMS: atom_id res chain seq x y z
N MET A 1 -7.24 -12.01 -18.65
CA MET A 1 -7.78 -11.41 -17.43
C MET A 1 -9.32 -11.43 -17.39
N ALA A 2 -10.05 -10.87 -18.36
CA ALA A 2 -11.52 -10.89 -18.35
C ALA A 2 -12.14 -12.31 -18.26
N GLY A 3 -11.53 -13.32 -18.91
CA GLY A 3 -11.96 -14.71 -18.83
C GLY A 3 -11.76 -15.34 -17.45
N LEU A 4 -10.68 -14.96 -16.75
CA LEU A 4 -10.37 -15.45 -15.42
C LEU A 4 -11.33 -14.85 -14.37
N ILE A 5 -11.73 -13.59 -14.53
CA ILE A 5 -12.73 -12.93 -13.68
C ILE A 5 -14.11 -13.54 -13.88
N LYS A 6 -14.50 -13.82 -15.14
CA LYS A 6 -15.75 -14.56 -15.41
C LYS A 6 -15.76 -15.95 -14.81
N LEU A 7 -14.61 -16.65 -14.85
CA LEU A 7 -14.48 -17.97 -14.23
C LEU A 7 -14.63 -17.86 -12.70
N LEU A 8 -14.01 -16.87 -12.07
CA LEU A 8 -14.11 -16.61 -10.64
C LEU A 8 -15.54 -16.21 -10.23
N GLN A 9 -16.24 -15.39 -11.02
CA GLN A 9 -17.63 -15.01 -10.78
C GLN A 9 -18.58 -16.21 -10.79
N VAL A 10 -18.29 -17.23 -11.59
CA VAL A 10 -19.07 -18.49 -11.62
C VAL A 10 -18.78 -19.37 -10.40
N THR A 11 -17.54 -19.31 -9.89
CA THR A 11 -17.09 -20.19 -8.79
C THR A 11 -17.41 -19.62 -7.40
N VAL A 12 -17.46 -18.30 -7.25
CA VAL A 12 -17.73 -17.61 -5.96
C VAL A 12 -18.63 -16.39 -6.21
N PRO A 13 -19.97 -16.58 -6.33
CA PRO A 13 -20.90 -15.53 -6.75
C PRO A 13 -21.03 -14.35 -5.77
N ASP A 14 -20.74 -14.55 -4.49
CA ASP A 14 -20.97 -13.56 -3.43
C ASP A 14 -19.79 -12.60 -3.14
N MET A 15 -18.70 -12.68 -3.89
CA MET A 15 -17.61 -11.71 -3.76
C MET A 15 -17.87 -10.48 -4.63
N ALA A 16 -17.65 -9.28 -4.07
CA ALA A 16 -17.61 -8.03 -4.81
C ALA A 16 -16.39 -8.01 -5.74
N TYR A 17 -16.56 -8.58 -6.93
CA TYR A 17 -15.52 -8.50 -7.97
C TYR A 17 -15.42 -7.08 -8.48
N ALA A 18 -14.22 -6.49 -8.39
CA ALA A 18 -13.94 -5.25 -9.09
C ALA A 18 -14.23 -5.48 -10.59
N THR A 19 -15.32 -4.90 -11.09
CA THR A 19 -15.62 -4.91 -12.52
C THR A 19 -14.47 -4.21 -13.21
N LEU A 20 -13.70 -4.95 -14.02
CA LEU A 20 -12.77 -4.37 -14.98
C LEU A 20 -13.60 -3.60 -16.01
N ALA A 21 -14.03 -2.41 -15.65
CA ALA A 21 -14.50 -1.45 -16.63
C ALA A 21 -13.27 -1.05 -17.47
N LEU A 22 -13.07 -1.75 -18.60
CA LEU A 22 -12.12 -1.33 -19.62
C LEU A 22 -12.68 -0.04 -20.24
N ASP A 23 -12.54 1.07 -19.52
CA ASP A 23 -12.84 2.36 -20.10
C ASP A 23 -11.90 2.55 -21.31
N LEU A 24 -12.45 2.86 -22.46
CA LEU A 24 -11.72 3.11 -23.68
C LEU A 24 -10.60 4.15 -23.46
N LYS A 25 -10.79 5.06 -22.53
CA LYS A 25 -9.78 6.06 -22.12
C LYS A 25 -8.52 5.42 -21.53
N VAL A 26 -8.66 4.35 -20.75
CA VAL A 26 -7.52 3.64 -20.13
C VAL A 26 -6.62 2.99 -21.18
N LEU A 27 -7.19 2.64 -22.34
CA LEU A 27 -6.43 2.09 -23.48
C LEU A 27 -5.90 3.21 -24.39
N LEU A 28 -6.74 4.19 -24.74
CA LEU A 28 -6.40 5.22 -25.73
C LEU A 28 -5.38 6.23 -25.20
N VAL A 29 -5.42 6.60 -23.93
CA VAL A 29 -4.51 7.62 -23.39
C VAL A 29 -3.06 7.13 -23.40
N PRO A 30 -2.69 5.94 -22.87
CA PRO A 30 -1.33 5.43 -22.96
C PRO A 30 -0.87 5.19 -24.40
N LEU A 31 -1.77 4.73 -25.28
CA LEU A 31 -1.48 4.53 -26.70
C LEU A 31 -1.15 5.85 -27.39
N ALA A 32 -1.96 6.89 -27.18
CA ALA A 32 -1.72 8.22 -27.74
C ALA A 32 -0.39 8.82 -27.24
N ILE A 33 -0.11 8.70 -25.92
CA ILE A 33 1.15 9.14 -25.34
C ILE A 33 2.32 8.37 -25.97
N GLY A 34 2.22 7.05 -26.13
CA GLY A 34 3.24 6.23 -26.76
C GLY A 34 3.54 6.64 -28.21
N ILE A 35 2.49 6.89 -29.02
CA ILE A 35 2.63 7.36 -30.40
C ILE A 35 3.30 8.73 -30.43
N VAL A 36 2.82 9.70 -29.64
CA VAL A 36 3.37 11.05 -29.59
C VAL A 36 4.87 11.01 -29.18
N MET A 37 5.21 10.24 -28.15
CA MET A 37 6.60 10.11 -27.70
C MET A 37 7.49 9.45 -28.74
N THR A 38 7.00 8.46 -29.47
CA THR A 38 7.72 7.78 -30.55
C THR A 38 7.99 8.75 -31.71
N VAL A 39 6.98 9.50 -32.15
CA VAL A 39 7.11 10.51 -33.22
C VAL A 39 8.10 11.61 -32.82
N LEU A 40 7.98 12.14 -31.59
CA LEU A 40 8.91 13.16 -31.08
C LEU A 40 10.35 12.64 -31.01
N SER A 41 10.53 11.38 -30.56
CA SER A 41 11.85 10.75 -30.49
C SER A 41 12.51 10.56 -31.87
N ALA A 42 11.72 10.25 -32.89
CA ALA A 42 12.18 10.06 -34.26
C ALA A 42 12.42 11.41 -34.98
N TRP A 43 11.73 12.47 -34.59
CA TRP A 43 11.76 13.77 -35.28
C TRP A 43 13.16 14.41 -35.32
N VAL A 44 13.87 14.44 -34.22
CA VAL A 44 15.21 15.06 -34.12
C VAL A 44 16.23 14.31 -34.97
N PRO A 45 16.37 12.97 -34.90
CA PRO A 45 17.26 12.22 -35.80
C PRO A 45 16.87 12.36 -37.29
N ALA A 46 15.58 12.30 -37.61
CA ALA A 46 15.11 12.45 -38.98
C ALA A 46 15.47 13.83 -39.57
N ARG A 47 15.24 14.91 -38.83
CA ARG A 47 15.64 16.26 -39.27
C ARG A 47 17.15 16.42 -39.44
N ARG A 48 17.96 15.75 -38.61
CA ARG A 48 19.42 15.77 -38.80
C ARG A 48 19.86 15.00 -40.02
N ALA A 49 19.24 13.86 -40.31
CA ALA A 49 19.51 13.06 -41.48
C ALA A 49 19.18 13.82 -42.79
N MET A 50 18.06 14.53 -42.81
CA MET A 50 17.66 15.34 -43.99
C MET A 50 18.61 16.51 -44.29
N LYS A 51 19.39 16.98 -43.36
CA LYS A 51 20.37 18.07 -43.54
C LYS A 51 21.73 17.62 -44.10
N LEU A 52 21.94 16.28 -44.18
CA LEU A 52 23.17 15.72 -44.75
C LEU A 52 23.08 15.73 -46.26
N ALA A 53 24.05 16.34 -46.93
CA ALA A 53 24.13 16.28 -48.39
C ALA A 53 24.39 14.82 -48.85
N PRO A 54 23.73 14.33 -49.92
CA PRO A 54 23.81 12.93 -50.39
C PRO A 54 25.25 12.47 -50.62
N LEU A 55 26.13 13.33 -51.13
CA LEU A 55 27.54 13.06 -51.36
C LEU A 55 28.35 12.94 -50.07
N ALA A 56 27.93 13.59 -48.99
CA ALA A 56 28.61 13.47 -47.68
C ALA A 56 28.33 12.13 -46.99
N ALA A 57 27.22 11.49 -47.32
CA ALA A 57 26.85 10.16 -46.81
C ALA A 57 27.71 9.02 -47.35
N LEU A 58 28.37 9.24 -48.49
CA LEU A 58 29.29 8.26 -49.11
C LEU A 58 30.73 8.32 -48.61
N ARG A 59 31.11 9.34 -47.83
CA ARG A 59 32.43 9.39 -47.22
C ARG A 59 32.45 8.50 -45.96
N PRO A 60 33.52 7.70 -45.78
CA PRO A 60 33.70 6.98 -44.51
C PRO A 60 33.73 8.03 -43.38
N PHE A 61 32.81 7.92 -42.45
CA PHE A 61 32.82 8.76 -41.25
C PHE A 61 34.07 8.43 -40.43
N ASP A 62 35.07 9.23 -40.53
CA ASP A 62 36.10 9.30 -39.51
C ASP A 62 35.41 9.73 -38.21
N ALA A 63 35.22 8.79 -37.30
CA ALA A 63 34.65 9.03 -35.96
C ALA A 63 35.62 9.86 -35.07
N ALA A 64 36.48 10.66 -35.67
CA ALA A 64 37.43 11.52 -35.02
C ALA A 64 36.75 12.77 -34.49
N SER A 65 36.52 12.73 -33.17
CA SER A 65 36.49 13.91 -32.29
C SER A 65 35.62 15.11 -32.75
N VAL A 66 34.34 14.96 -32.71
CA VAL A 66 33.47 16.10 -32.39
C VAL A 66 33.72 16.43 -30.90
N LYS A 67 34.64 17.37 -30.68
CA LYS A 67 34.99 17.95 -29.36
C LYS A 67 33.70 18.58 -28.77
N ASN A 68 33.01 17.81 -27.94
CA ASN A 68 31.58 17.96 -27.72
C ASN A 68 31.31 18.98 -26.61
N ARG A 69 31.18 20.27 -26.94
CA ARG A 69 30.61 21.28 -26.02
C ARG A 69 29.20 20.87 -25.55
N ALA A 70 28.41 20.26 -26.41
CA ALA A 70 27.11 19.72 -26.09
C ALA A 70 27.17 18.59 -25.05
N GLY A 71 28.24 17.81 -25.00
CA GLY A 71 28.46 16.79 -23.99
C GLY A 71 28.65 17.36 -22.58
N LYS A 72 29.38 18.45 -22.43
CA LYS A 72 29.59 19.11 -21.12
C LYS A 72 28.28 19.71 -20.58
N LEU A 73 27.53 20.42 -21.45
CA LEU A 73 26.25 20.99 -21.05
C LEU A 73 25.25 19.93 -20.61
N ARG A 74 25.17 18.82 -21.33
CA ARG A 74 24.31 17.67 -20.99
C ARG A 74 24.68 17.07 -19.62
N ILE A 75 25.99 16.98 -19.32
CA ILE A 75 26.47 16.44 -18.05
C ILE A 75 26.10 17.37 -16.90
N VAL A 76 26.38 18.68 -17.06
CA VAL A 76 26.07 19.69 -16.03
C VAL A 76 24.55 19.72 -15.77
N PHE A 77 23.74 19.78 -16.83
CA PHE A 77 22.31 19.77 -16.70
C PHE A 77 21.77 18.48 -16.07
N GLY A 78 22.31 17.32 -16.48
CA GLY A 78 21.97 16.02 -15.89
C GLY A 78 22.35 15.93 -14.39
N ALA A 79 23.49 16.49 -14.02
CA ALA A 79 23.93 16.54 -12.63
C ALA A 79 23.02 17.43 -11.77
N ILE A 80 22.69 18.63 -12.26
CA ILE A 80 21.74 19.53 -11.56
C ILE A 80 20.39 18.84 -11.38
N LEU A 81 19.87 18.22 -12.44
CA LEU A 81 18.59 17.55 -12.43
C LEU A 81 18.58 16.35 -11.46
N ALA A 82 19.65 15.55 -11.46
CA ALA A 82 19.79 14.41 -10.55
C ALA A 82 19.90 14.85 -9.09
N LEU A 83 20.70 15.88 -8.80
CA LEU A 83 20.89 16.41 -7.45
C LEU A 83 19.60 17.07 -6.93
N ALA A 84 18.96 17.92 -7.74
CA ALA A 84 17.70 18.55 -7.37
C ALA A 84 16.59 17.49 -7.15
N GLY A 85 16.52 16.49 -8.02
CA GLY A 85 15.59 15.39 -7.88
C GLY A 85 15.85 14.54 -6.62
N PHE A 86 17.12 14.24 -6.32
CA PHE A 86 17.49 13.53 -5.09
C PHE A 86 17.17 14.34 -3.83
N ALA A 87 17.45 15.65 -3.84
CA ALA A 87 17.06 16.53 -2.75
C ALA A 87 15.53 16.56 -2.56
N GLY A 88 14.77 16.57 -3.66
CA GLY A 88 13.31 16.46 -3.62
C GLY A 88 12.81 15.14 -3.03
N LEU A 89 13.45 14.00 -3.34
CA LEU A 89 13.14 12.71 -2.73
C LEU A 89 13.38 12.72 -1.21
N VAL A 90 14.52 13.23 -0.77
CA VAL A 90 14.87 13.34 0.65
C VAL A 90 13.89 14.28 1.37
N ALA A 91 13.62 15.45 0.80
CA ALA A 91 12.65 16.41 1.35
C ALA A 91 11.25 15.81 1.43
N GLY A 92 10.80 15.11 0.39
CA GLY A 92 9.51 14.43 0.39
C GLY A 92 9.39 13.35 1.46
N ALA A 93 10.46 12.59 1.70
CA ALA A 93 10.53 11.60 2.78
C ALA A 93 10.49 12.26 4.18
N MET A 94 11.25 13.35 4.39
CA MET A 94 11.29 14.06 5.66
C MET A 94 9.97 14.76 5.98
N LEU A 95 9.34 15.39 4.98
CA LEU A 95 8.07 16.10 5.11
C LEU A 95 6.85 15.18 5.01
N LYS A 96 7.04 13.86 4.83
CA LYS A 96 5.98 12.86 4.57
C LYS A 96 5.02 13.29 3.45
N SER A 97 5.54 13.98 2.45
CA SER A 97 4.76 14.55 1.34
C SER A 97 4.98 13.76 0.06
N LEU A 98 3.98 12.95 -0.34
CA LEU A 98 3.99 12.18 -1.58
C LEU A 98 4.19 13.03 -2.84
N PRO A 99 3.55 14.21 -3.02
CA PRO A 99 3.76 15.04 -4.20
C PRO A 99 5.20 15.51 -4.38
N ILE A 100 5.87 15.89 -3.28
CA ILE A 100 7.27 16.33 -3.32
C ILE A 100 8.20 15.16 -3.67
N ALA A 101 7.98 13.99 -3.06
CA ALA A 101 8.73 12.78 -3.39
C ALA A 101 8.54 12.35 -4.84
N PHE A 102 7.31 12.42 -5.36
CA PHE A 102 7.01 12.10 -6.75
C PHE A 102 7.74 13.02 -7.74
N LEU A 103 7.70 14.35 -7.52
CA LEU A 103 8.44 15.32 -8.32
C LEU A 103 9.96 15.08 -8.23
N GLY A 104 10.47 14.77 -7.03
CA GLY A 104 11.86 14.40 -6.83
C GLY A 104 12.28 13.21 -7.70
N GLY A 105 11.48 12.15 -7.73
CA GLY A 105 11.69 10.98 -8.59
C GLY A 105 11.63 11.32 -10.08
N LEU A 106 10.62 12.12 -10.47
CA LEU A 106 10.41 12.55 -11.85
C LEU A 106 11.61 13.33 -12.43
N PHE A 107 12.30 14.13 -11.62
CA PHE A 107 13.49 14.87 -12.04
C PHE A 107 14.78 14.05 -11.87
N SER A 108 14.91 13.25 -10.82
CA SER A 108 16.13 12.50 -10.57
C SER A 108 16.39 11.44 -11.63
N PHE A 109 15.36 10.73 -12.09
CA PHE A 109 15.50 9.64 -13.04
C PHE A 109 16.03 10.09 -14.41
N PRO A 110 15.48 11.11 -15.11
CA PRO A 110 16.08 11.63 -16.32
C PRO A 110 17.49 12.19 -16.10
N GLY A 111 17.76 12.81 -14.94
CA GLY A 111 19.08 13.28 -14.56
C GLY A 111 20.10 12.14 -14.54
N ILE A 112 19.77 11.03 -13.91
CA ILE A 112 20.62 9.82 -13.87
C ILE A 112 20.83 9.25 -15.27
N LEU A 113 19.79 9.19 -16.10
CA LEU A 113 19.90 8.71 -17.48
C LEU A 113 20.84 9.60 -18.33
N MET A 114 20.80 10.91 -18.13
CA MET A 114 21.73 11.83 -18.81
C MET A 114 23.18 11.59 -18.38
N LEU A 115 23.40 11.27 -17.11
CA LEU A 115 24.71 10.96 -16.55
C LEU A 115 25.21 9.55 -16.92
N ALA A 116 24.33 8.65 -17.35
CA ALA A 116 24.68 7.28 -17.73
C ALA A 116 25.80 7.23 -18.79
N SER A 117 25.84 8.22 -19.69
CA SER A 117 26.90 8.35 -20.69
C SER A 117 28.31 8.52 -20.11
N LEU A 118 28.42 8.97 -18.86
CA LEU A 118 29.67 9.10 -18.13
C LEU A 118 30.07 7.82 -17.39
N PHE A 119 29.09 7.24 -16.68
CA PHE A 119 29.35 6.12 -15.77
C PHE A 119 29.45 4.79 -16.50
N VAL A 120 28.62 4.57 -17.53
CA VAL A 120 28.54 3.30 -18.26
C VAL A 120 29.88 2.94 -18.93
N PRO A 121 30.52 3.80 -19.74
CA PRO A 121 31.79 3.43 -20.37
C PRO A 121 32.91 3.23 -19.36
N ARG A 122 32.95 4.02 -18.29
CA ARG A 122 33.95 3.87 -17.21
C ARG A 122 33.71 2.57 -16.43
N GLY A 123 32.46 2.27 -16.07
CA GLY A 123 32.11 1.06 -15.35
C GLY A 123 32.46 -0.21 -16.15
N VAL A 124 32.17 -0.22 -17.46
CA VAL A 124 32.54 -1.31 -18.35
C VAL A 124 34.06 -1.48 -18.42
N ARG A 125 34.81 -0.39 -18.51
CA ARG A 125 36.28 -0.43 -18.52
C ARG A 125 36.85 -1.00 -17.22
N HIS A 126 36.35 -0.58 -16.06
CA HIS A 126 36.83 -1.10 -14.77
C HIS A 126 36.50 -2.58 -14.60
N ARG A 127 35.27 -3.00 -14.93
CA ARG A 127 34.90 -4.42 -14.87
C ARG A 127 35.66 -5.31 -15.84
N ALA A 128 36.03 -4.80 -17.00
CA ALA A 128 36.89 -5.51 -17.95
C ALA A 128 38.29 -5.78 -17.41
N LEU A 129 38.79 -4.92 -16.52
CA LEU A 129 40.07 -5.11 -15.81
C LEU A 129 39.98 -6.21 -14.75
N VAL A 130 38.76 -6.39 -14.14
CA VAL A 130 38.50 -7.43 -13.12
C VAL A 130 38.30 -8.81 -13.76
N VAL A 131 37.73 -8.88 -14.96
CA VAL A 131 37.59 -10.14 -15.72
C VAL A 131 38.91 -10.48 -16.42
N ARG A 132 39.99 -10.56 -15.67
CA ARG A 132 41.32 -10.97 -16.15
C ARG A 132 41.29 -12.45 -16.55
N GLY A 133 41.48 -12.74 -17.83
CA GLY A 133 41.85 -14.07 -18.27
C GLY A 133 41.19 -14.58 -19.54
N LYS A 134 40.15 -13.95 -20.09
CA LYS A 134 39.54 -14.37 -21.36
C LYS A 134 39.66 -13.29 -22.44
N VAL A 135 40.26 -13.62 -23.57
CA VAL A 135 40.41 -12.75 -24.73
C VAL A 135 39.08 -12.12 -25.14
N ALA A 136 37.99 -12.87 -25.07
CA ALA A 136 36.65 -12.39 -25.38
C ALA A 136 36.19 -11.23 -24.50
N GLY A 137 36.45 -11.28 -23.18
CA GLY A 137 36.10 -10.19 -22.25
C GLY A 137 36.89 -8.90 -22.54
N LYS A 138 38.17 -9.04 -22.86
CA LYS A 138 39.03 -7.88 -23.23
C LYS A 138 38.57 -7.25 -24.54
N LEU A 139 38.21 -8.08 -25.54
CA LEU A 139 37.72 -7.59 -26.83
C LEU A 139 36.34 -6.91 -26.68
N ALA A 140 35.43 -7.47 -25.90
CA ALA A 140 34.13 -6.89 -25.61
C ALA A 140 34.26 -5.52 -24.92
N ALA A 141 35.16 -5.40 -23.95
CA ALA A 141 35.44 -4.15 -23.25
C ALA A 141 36.02 -3.08 -24.17
N LEU A 142 37.00 -3.45 -25.01
CA LEU A 142 37.58 -2.53 -25.97
C LEU A 142 36.54 -2.05 -26.99
N ASN A 143 35.66 -2.95 -27.46
CA ASN A 143 34.60 -2.62 -28.39
C ASN A 143 33.56 -1.68 -27.76
N SER A 144 33.20 -1.90 -26.49
CA SER A 144 32.29 -1.03 -25.74
C SER A 144 32.81 0.37 -25.55
N VAL A 145 34.12 0.55 -25.36
CA VAL A 145 34.77 1.86 -25.23
C VAL A 145 34.94 2.57 -26.59
N ARG A 146 35.09 1.79 -27.66
CA ARG A 146 35.17 2.35 -29.03
C ARG A 146 33.87 2.98 -29.49
N ASN A 147 32.71 2.41 -29.05
CA ASN A 147 31.38 2.90 -29.42
C ASN A 147 30.56 3.28 -28.15
N PRO A 148 30.95 4.34 -27.42
CA PRO A 148 30.35 4.67 -26.14
C PRO A 148 28.86 5.03 -26.25
N GLY A 149 28.44 5.63 -27.38
CA GLY A 149 27.02 5.95 -27.62
C GLY A 149 26.12 4.71 -27.70
N ARG A 150 26.55 3.69 -28.41
CA ARG A 150 25.79 2.44 -28.55
C ARG A 150 25.73 1.67 -27.22
N THR A 151 26.87 1.58 -26.53
CA THR A 151 26.94 0.93 -25.22
C THR A 151 26.07 1.63 -24.19
N THR A 152 26.08 2.97 -24.19
CA THR A 152 25.22 3.75 -23.28
C THR A 152 23.74 3.57 -23.62
N ALA A 153 23.36 3.56 -24.90
CA ALA A 153 21.97 3.38 -25.30
C ALA A 153 21.42 2.01 -24.84
N THR A 154 22.17 0.92 -25.04
CA THR A 154 21.73 -0.42 -24.58
C THR A 154 21.69 -0.51 -23.07
N ALA A 155 22.69 0.03 -22.36
CA ALA A 155 22.69 0.06 -20.90
C ALA A 155 21.54 0.91 -20.32
N THR A 156 21.22 2.01 -20.96
CA THR A 156 20.08 2.87 -20.57
C THR A 156 18.74 2.13 -20.77
N ALA A 157 18.57 1.42 -21.88
CA ALA A 157 17.38 0.63 -22.11
C ALA A 157 17.20 -0.48 -21.04
N LEU A 158 18.29 -1.17 -20.70
CA LEU A 158 18.29 -2.15 -19.60
C LEU A 158 17.98 -1.49 -18.24
N LEU A 159 18.59 -0.34 -17.97
CA LEU A 159 18.34 0.41 -16.72
C LEU A 159 16.85 0.78 -16.60
N ILE A 160 16.24 1.28 -17.66
CA ILE A 160 14.81 1.62 -17.70
C ILE A 160 13.98 0.36 -17.41
N GLY A 161 14.28 -0.76 -18.08
CA GLY A 161 13.56 -2.03 -17.90
C GLY A 161 13.66 -2.55 -16.46
N VAL A 162 14.88 -2.60 -15.90
CA VAL A 162 15.09 -3.04 -14.50
C VAL A 162 14.42 -2.10 -13.51
N THR A 163 14.52 -0.78 -13.74
CA THR A 163 13.87 0.20 -12.86
C THR A 163 12.36 0.06 -12.88
N LEU A 164 11.75 -0.16 -14.06
CA LEU A 164 10.32 -0.37 -14.19
C LEU A 164 9.86 -1.62 -13.43
N VAL A 165 10.55 -2.76 -13.62
CA VAL A 165 10.24 -4.00 -12.90
C VAL A 165 10.39 -3.81 -11.39
N SER A 166 11.49 -3.19 -10.96
CA SER A 166 11.74 -2.89 -9.53
C SER A 166 10.65 -1.97 -8.95
N MET A 167 10.23 -0.96 -9.70
CA MET A 167 9.17 -0.04 -9.29
C MET A 167 7.83 -0.76 -9.10
N ILE A 168 7.48 -1.67 -10.02
CA ILE A 168 6.26 -2.48 -9.91
C ILE A 168 6.34 -3.40 -8.69
N MET A 169 7.48 -4.06 -8.47
CA MET A 169 7.67 -4.94 -7.31
C MET A 169 7.58 -4.18 -5.99
N VAL A 170 8.32 -3.08 -5.85
CA VAL A 170 8.30 -2.25 -4.64
C VAL A 170 6.92 -1.62 -4.43
N GLY A 171 6.30 -1.09 -5.49
CA GLY A 171 4.95 -0.54 -5.44
C GLY A 171 3.91 -1.56 -5.00
N GLY A 172 3.97 -2.77 -5.54
CA GLY A 172 3.10 -3.88 -5.15
C GLY A 172 3.27 -4.29 -3.69
N GLN A 173 4.51 -4.41 -3.22
CA GLN A 173 4.79 -4.71 -1.81
C GLN A 173 4.34 -3.58 -0.88
N SER A 174 4.60 -2.32 -1.24
CA SER A 174 4.15 -1.17 -0.46
C SER A 174 2.63 -1.10 -0.37
N ALA A 175 1.93 -1.34 -1.49
CA ALA A 175 0.48 -1.39 -1.52
C ALA A 175 -0.07 -2.51 -0.63
N LYS A 176 0.54 -3.70 -0.67
CA LYS A 176 0.15 -4.82 0.20
C LYS A 176 0.32 -4.49 1.68
N VAL A 177 1.47 -3.92 2.06
CA VAL A 177 1.74 -3.53 3.45
C VAL A 177 0.76 -2.44 3.91
N SER A 178 0.54 -1.40 3.09
CA SER A 178 -0.40 -0.33 3.42
C SER A 178 -1.84 -0.84 3.54
N LEU A 179 -2.25 -1.76 2.66
CA LEU A 179 -3.57 -2.37 2.73
C LEU A 179 -3.73 -3.21 4.00
N ASN A 180 -2.74 -4.04 4.32
CA ASN A 180 -2.79 -4.86 5.54
C ASN A 180 -2.82 -3.98 6.80
N GLN A 181 -2.00 -2.92 6.86
CA GLN A 181 -2.02 -1.97 7.98
C GLN A 181 -3.37 -1.26 8.10
N GLY A 182 -3.91 -0.75 6.98
CA GLY A 182 -5.23 -0.12 6.96
C GLY A 182 -6.35 -1.08 7.40
N LEU A 183 -6.31 -2.34 6.97
CA LEU A 183 -7.27 -3.34 7.42
C LEU A 183 -7.13 -3.62 8.92
N THR A 184 -5.91 -3.78 9.43
CA THR A 184 -5.68 -4.01 10.87
C THR A 184 -6.13 -2.82 11.73
N GLU A 185 -5.95 -1.59 11.23
CA GLU A 185 -6.43 -0.37 11.91
C GLU A 185 -7.95 -0.24 11.88
N GLU A 186 -8.61 -0.62 10.79
CA GLU A 186 -10.07 -0.55 10.65
C GLU A 186 -10.79 -1.73 11.30
N TYR A 187 -10.18 -2.92 11.32
CA TYR A 187 -10.71 -4.18 11.86
C TYR A 187 -9.81 -4.72 12.97
N PRO A 188 -9.93 -4.21 14.19
CA PRO A 188 -9.09 -4.63 15.30
C PRO A 188 -9.42 -6.02 15.87
N VAL A 189 -10.43 -6.70 15.33
CA VAL A 189 -10.88 -8.05 15.71
C VAL A 189 -10.97 -8.91 14.46
N ASP A 190 -10.48 -10.15 14.51
CA ASP A 190 -10.46 -11.05 13.35
C ASP A 190 -11.86 -11.59 13.03
N LEU A 191 -12.61 -12.03 14.06
CA LEU A 191 -13.97 -12.55 13.90
C LEU A 191 -14.87 -12.06 15.03
N MET A 192 -16.12 -11.78 14.66
CA MET A 192 -17.19 -11.52 15.61
C MET A 192 -18.25 -12.62 15.48
N VAL A 193 -18.44 -13.37 16.54
CA VAL A 193 -19.46 -14.42 16.65
C VAL A 193 -20.65 -13.82 17.35
N GLN A 194 -21.81 -13.81 16.69
CA GLN A 194 -23.06 -13.33 17.26
C GLN A 194 -23.92 -14.55 17.60
N SER A 195 -24.28 -14.68 18.87
CA SER A 195 -25.14 -15.73 19.39
C SER A 195 -26.18 -15.06 20.30
N GLY A 196 -27.38 -15.54 20.31
CA GLY A 196 -28.47 -14.96 21.17
C GLY A 196 -28.12 -14.99 22.65
N ASP A 197 -27.51 -16.06 23.13
CA ASP A 197 -26.98 -16.22 24.49
C ASP A 197 -25.81 -17.18 24.48
N LEU A 198 -24.61 -16.62 24.46
CA LEU A 198 -23.36 -17.40 24.50
C LEU A 198 -23.13 -17.89 25.94
N ASN A 199 -23.36 -19.16 26.20
CA ASN A 199 -23.11 -19.72 27.50
C ASN A 199 -21.62 -20.06 27.74
N PRO A 200 -21.18 -20.23 29.02
CA PRO A 200 -19.77 -20.51 29.32
C PRO A 200 -19.24 -21.83 28.73
N ALA A 201 -20.13 -22.81 28.47
CA ALA A 201 -19.74 -24.07 27.84
C ALA A 201 -19.39 -23.85 26.35
N GLN A 202 -20.17 -23.05 25.65
CA GLN A 202 -19.90 -22.67 24.26
C GLN A 202 -18.65 -21.83 24.13
N GLU A 203 -18.41 -20.90 25.06
CA GLU A 203 -17.12 -20.16 25.10
C GLU A 203 -15.95 -21.12 25.24
N THR A 204 -16.05 -22.13 26.11
CA THR A 204 -15.00 -23.13 26.29
C THR A 204 -14.79 -23.97 25.04
N GLN A 205 -15.87 -24.30 24.32
CA GLN A 205 -15.79 -25.02 23.04
C GLN A 205 -15.12 -24.16 21.96
N LEU A 206 -15.46 -22.87 21.86
CA LEU A 206 -14.80 -21.94 20.94
C LEU A 206 -13.27 -21.87 21.19
N ARG A 207 -12.85 -21.82 22.45
CA ARG A 207 -11.42 -21.81 22.81
C ARG A 207 -10.68 -23.09 22.44
N GLN A 208 -11.37 -24.21 22.22
CA GLN A 208 -10.79 -25.51 21.83
C GLN A 208 -10.69 -25.70 20.32
N ILE A 209 -11.28 -24.82 19.51
CA ILE A 209 -11.19 -24.89 18.06
C ILE A 209 -9.75 -24.57 17.62
N GLU A 210 -9.16 -25.47 16.85
CA GLU A 210 -7.82 -25.28 16.30
C GLU A 210 -7.77 -24.03 15.40
N GLY A 211 -6.80 -23.16 15.64
CA GLY A 211 -6.65 -21.88 14.92
C GLY A 211 -7.28 -20.67 15.64
N ILE A 212 -7.88 -20.86 16.82
CA ILE A 212 -8.33 -19.75 17.67
C ILE A 212 -7.29 -19.54 18.77
N SER A 213 -6.74 -18.31 18.85
CA SER A 213 -5.74 -17.94 19.86
C SER A 213 -6.37 -17.33 21.10
N ALA A 214 -7.43 -16.54 20.97
CA ALA A 214 -8.11 -15.90 22.08
C ALA A 214 -9.61 -15.71 21.80
N VAL A 215 -10.41 -15.70 22.87
CA VAL A 215 -11.87 -15.47 22.83
C VAL A 215 -12.23 -14.54 23.96
N SER A 216 -12.99 -13.48 23.68
CA SER A 216 -13.55 -12.56 24.65
C SER A 216 -15.06 -12.49 24.48
N ARG A 217 -15.80 -12.89 25.51
CA ARG A 217 -17.25 -12.79 25.50
C ARG A 217 -17.69 -11.33 25.64
N TYR A 218 -18.76 -10.99 24.94
CA TYR A 218 -19.45 -9.71 25.10
C TYR A 218 -20.96 -9.92 25.29
N GLU A 219 -21.58 -8.97 25.95
CA GLU A 219 -23.00 -8.77 25.99
C GLU A 219 -23.29 -7.45 25.27
N SER A 220 -24.37 -7.33 24.51
CA SER A 220 -24.67 -6.11 23.76
C SER A 220 -26.11 -5.65 23.98
N GLY A 221 -26.29 -4.34 24.05
CA GLY A 221 -27.57 -3.66 24.04
C GLY A 221 -27.50 -2.47 23.09
N ALA A 222 -28.62 -1.82 22.84
CA ALA A 222 -28.71 -0.62 22.02
C ALA A 222 -29.29 0.56 22.84
N PRO A 223 -28.60 1.02 23.89
CA PRO A 223 -29.06 2.17 24.64
C PRO A 223 -28.90 3.46 23.82
N LYS A 224 -29.73 4.46 24.08
CA LYS A 224 -29.52 5.79 23.53
C LYS A 224 -28.26 6.41 24.14
N ILE A 225 -27.30 6.77 23.30
CA ILE A 225 -26.05 7.45 23.65
C ILE A 225 -26.20 8.92 23.25
N GLU A 226 -26.12 9.83 24.20
CA GLU A 226 -26.19 11.27 23.95
C GLU A 226 -24.80 11.87 24.14
N LEU A 227 -24.25 12.50 23.09
CA LEU A 227 -22.94 13.14 23.11
C LEU A 227 -23.07 14.60 23.58
N ASP A 228 -22.02 15.14 24.20
CA ASP A 228 -21.95 16.53 24.66
C ASP A 228 -22.08 17.57 23.54
N ASN A 229 -21.85 17.18 22.29
CA ASN A 229 -22.08 18.01 21.10
C ASN A 229 -23.54 18.08 20.62
N GLY A 230 -24.48 17.42 21.33
CA GLY A 230 -25.90 17.37 21.01
C GLY A 230 -26.29 16.26 20.00
N THR A 231 -25.33 15.44 19.55
CA THR A 231 -25.62 14.27 18.71
C THR A 231 -26.14 13.12 19.58
N SER A 232 -27.12 12.38 19.11
CA SER A 232 -27.58 11.13 19.73
C SER A 232 -27.38 9.95 18.77
N ASP A 233 -26.93 8.84 19.32
CA ASP A 233 -26.69 7.58 18.61
C ASP A 233 -27.41 6.43 19.31
N GLU A 234 -28.00 5.52 18.54
CA GLU A 234 -28.66 4.30 19.01
C GLU A 234 -27.93 3.07 18.45
N SER A 235 -26.61 3.11 18.50
CA SER A 235 -25.78 1.99 18.03
C SER A 235 -25.58 0.93 19.11
N TYR A 236 -25.19 -0.26 18.69
CA TYR A 236 -24.88 -1.34 19.62
C TYR A 236 -23.72 -0.95 20.55
N LEU A 237 -23.94 -1.18 21.84
CA LEU A 237 -22.96 -1.00 22.90
C LEU A 237 -22.58 -2.36 23.47
N PHE A 238 -21.30 -2.71 23.43
CA PHE A 238 -20.77 -3.96 23.92
C PHE A 238 -20.30 -3.80 25.37
N ILE A 239 -20.75 -4.70 26.21
CA ILE A 239 -20.31 -4.84 27.60
C ILE A 239 -19.24 -5.93 27.60
N VAL A 240 -18.01 -5.57 27.93
CA VAL A 240 -16.85 -6.44 27.76
C VAL A 240 -16.06 -6.59 29.06
N ASP A 241 -15.30 -7.68 29.13
CA ASP A 241 -14.27 -7.88 30.15
C ASP A 241 -12.91 -7.47 29.56
N THR A 242 -12.29 -6.44 30.13
CA THR A 242 -11.03 -5.89 29.63
C THR A 242 -9.86 -6.87 29.67
N THR A 243 -9.88 -7.83 30.61
CA THR A 243 -8.81 -8.82 30.75
C THR A 243 -8.78 -9.79 29.57
N THR A 244 -9.93 -10.27 29.12
CA THR A 244 -10.03 -11.15 27.95
C THR A 244 -10.02 -10.38 26.64
N LEU A 245 -10.53 -9.16 26.65
CA LEU A 245 -10.58 -8.30 25.46
C LEU A 245 -9.16 -7.91 25.00
N GLN A 246 -8.24 -7.66 25.93
CA GLN A 246 -6.86 -7.32 25.62
C GLN A 246 -6.16 -8.38 24.76
N ASP A 247 -6.47 -9.66 24.99
CA ASP A 247 -5.88 -10.78 24.24
C ASP A 247 -6.45 -10.91 22.81
N VAL A 248 -7.67 -10.38 22.59
CA VAL A 248 -8.39 -10.49 21.32
C VAL A 248 -8.13 -9.29 20.41
N LEU A 249 -8.02 -8.08 20.97
CA LEU A 249 -7.80 -6.88 20.19
C LEU A 249 -6.40 -6.88 19.56
N GLN A 250 -6.36 -6.53 18.28
CA GLN A 250 -5.10 -6.25 17.61
C GLN A 250 -4.50 -4.93 18.12
N GLN A 251 -3.19 -4.78 17.96
CA GLN A 251 -2.42 -3.66 18.52
C GLN A 251 -3.05 -2.30 18.17
N ASN A 252 -3.16 -1.41 19.19
CA ASN A 252 -3.62 -0.02 19.15
C ASN A 252 -5.13 0.25 19.25
N ALA A 253 -5.99 -0.75 19.45
CA ALA A 253 -7.38 -0.46 19.78
C ALA A 253 -7.48 0.00 21.24
N PRO A 254 -8.25 1.08 21.54
CA PRO A 254 -8.43 1.53 22.91
C PRO A 254 -9.23 0.51 23.72
N LEU A 255 -8.78 0.22 24.94
CA LEU A 255 -9.49 -0.60 25.92
C LEU A 255 -10.35 0.32 26.79
N PRO A 256 -11.64 0.00 27.03
CA PRO A 256 -12.47 0.80 27.93
C PRO A 256 -11.97 0.65 29.38
N GLN A 257 -11.93 1.75 30.10
CA GLN A 257 -11.70 1.78 31.55
C GLN A 257 -13.04 2.06 32.27
N ASP A 258 -13.05 1.88 33.59
CA ASP A 258 -14.25 2.14 34.37
C ASP A 258 -14.65 3.62 34.30
N GLY A 259 -15.91 3.85 33.91
CA GLY A 259 -16.42 5.19 33.65
C GLY A 259 -16.10 5.76 32.29
N GLU A 260 -15.49 4.97 31.40
CA GLU A 260 -15.20 5.35 30.02
C GLU A 260 -16.08 4.59 29.02
N LEU A 261 -16.45 5.30 27.96
CA LEU A 261 -17.06 4.74 26.76
C LEU A 261 -16.04 4.79 25.61
N VAL A 262 -15.62 3.65 25.09
CA VAL A 262 -14.94 3.61 23.81
C VAL A 262 -15.99 3.78 22.73
N TYR A 263 -15.90 4.87 22.00
CA TYR A 263 -16.86 5.25 20.96
C TYR A 263 -16.18 5.28 19.60
N THR A 264 -16.77 4.59 18.66
CA THR A 264 -16.30 4.58 17.27
C THR A 264 -16.96 5.72 16.53
N SER A 265 -16.22 6.78 16.26
CA SER A 265 -16.73 7.88 15.45
C SER A 265 -16.92 7.38 14.02
N GLY A 266 -18.18 7.20 13.62
CA GLY A 266 -18.54 7.04 12.21
C GLY A 266 -18.06 8.23 11.38
N ALA A 267 -18.25 8.19 10.06
CA ALA A 267 -17.84 9.25 9.11
C ALA A 267 -18.46 10.65 9.39
N SER A 268 -19.23 10.82 10.46
CA SER A 268 -20.10 11.97 10.74
C SER A 268 -19.52 13.07 11.63
N GLY A 269 -18.20 13.15 11.81
CA GLY A 269 -17.61 14.36 12.42
C GLY A 269 -17.75 14.50 13.94
N ASP A 270 -18.11 13.44 14.65
CA ASP A 270 -18.29 13.40 16.12
C ASP A 270 -16.98 13.49 16.93
N ALA A 271 -15.88 13.69 16.24
CA ALA A 271 -14.52 13.73 16.78
C ALA A 271 -14.23 14.84 17.81
N LYS A 272 -15.23 15.66 18.15
CA LYS A 272 -15.08 16.76 19.15
C LYS A 272 -15.78 16.49 20.48
N ALA A 273 -16.57 15.42 20.57
CA ALA A 273 -17.23 15.08 21.81
C ALA A 273 -16.20 14.53 22.82
N THR A 274 -16.34 14.91 24.07
CA THR A 274 -15.45 14.50 25.18
C THR A 274 -16.18 13.66 26.23
N THR A 275 -17.50 13.78 26.31
CA THR A 275 -18.35 13.01 27.20
C THR A 275 -19.58 12.50 26.48
N ALA A 276 -20.13 11.41 26.99
CA ALA A 276 -21.37 10.81 26.54
C ALA A 276 -22.28 10.51 27.74
N THR A 277 -23.58 10.71 27.57
CA THR A 277 -24.58 10.39 28.57
C THR A 277 -25.37 9.15 28.15
N ILE A 278 -25.41 8.13 29.01
CA ILE A 278 -26.21 6.92 28.83
C ILE A 278 -27.11 6.76 30.07
N LYS A 279 -28.43 6.68 29.87
CA LYS A 279 -29.41 6.57 30.98
C LYS A 279 -29.22 7.61 32.08
N GLY A 280 -28.80 8.84 31.72
CA GLY A 280 -28.57 9.94 32.68
C GLY A 280 -27.24 9.88 33.42
N HIS A 281 -26.37 8.90 33.10
CA HIS A 281 -25.02 8.83 33.64
C HIS A 281 -24.00 9.36 32.64
N GLU A 282 -23.13 10.27 33.04
CA GLU A 282 -22.08 10.82 32.24
C GLU A 282 -20.86 9.87 32.26
N LEU A 283 -20.34 9.55 31.06
CA LEU A 283 -19.16 8.75 30.84
C LEU A 283 -18.14 9.55 30.06
N LYS A 284 -16.87 9.34 30.36
CA LYS A 284 -15.79 9.93 29.57
C LYS A 284 -15.69 9.21 28.23
N LEU A 285 -15.60 10.00 27.14
CA LEU A 285 -15.52 9.47 25.78
C LEU A 285 -14.06 9.22 25.39
N VAL A 286 -13.76 8.01 24.94
CA VAL A 286 -12.49 7.65 24.31
C VAL A 286 -12.79 7.30 22.86
N THR A 287 -12.40 8.18 21.94
CA THR A 287 -12.71 8.00 20.51
C THR A 287 -11.75 7.01 19.86
N SER A 288 -12.29 6.02 19.15
CA SER A 288 -11.54 5.11 18.30
C SER A 288 -11.66 5.51 16.83
N SER A 289 -10.54 5.45 16.11
CA SER A 289 -10.50 5.62 14.65
C SER A 289 -10.86 4.34 13.88
N ALA A 290 -10.92 3.19 14.56
CA ALA A 290 -11.25 1.90 13.97
C ALA A 290 -12.74 1.85 13.61
N ARG A 291 -13.06 1.86 12.30
CA ARG A 291 -14.44 1.94 11.81
C ARG A 291 -15.33 0.78 12.26
N TYR A 292 -14.74 -0.39 12.44
CA TYR A 292 -15.47 -1.64 12.75
C TYR A 292 -15.23 -2.12 14.18
N LEU A 293 -14.74 -1.24 15.04
CA LEU A 293 -14.74 -1.52 16.48
C LEU A 293 -16.12 -1.15 17.04
N PRO A 294 -16.81 -2.04 17.74
CA PRO A 294 -18.07 -1.70 18.38
C PRO A 294 -17.85 -0.68 19.52
N ASN A 295 -18.89 0.08 19.85
CA ASN A 295 -18.85 0.89 21.07
C ASN A 295 -18.76 -0.02 22.28
N MET A 296 -17.88 0.28 23.24
CA MET A 296 -17.60 -0.64 24.35
C MET A 296 -17.53 0.08 25.69
N ILE A 297 -18.04 -0.59 26.71
CA ILE A 297 -17.87 -0.23 28.12
C ILE A 297 -17.45 -1.46 28.93
N THR A 298 -16.88 -1.24 30.10
CA THR A 298 -16.58 -2.31 31.04
C THR A 298 -17.88 -2.84 31.68
N ARG A 299 -17.80 -4.10 32.15
CA ARG A 299 -18.92 -4.70 32.91
C ARG A 299 -19.27 -3.91 34.18
N ASP A 300 -18.27 -3.38 34.89
CA ASP A 300 -18.46 -2.58 36.09
C ASP A 300 -19.15 -1.26 35.77
N THR A 301 -18.84 -0.63 34.65
CA THR A 301 -19.53 0.56 34.17
C THR A 301 -20.98 0.24 33.83
N ALA A 302 -21.24 -0.85 33.08
CA ALA A 302 -22.59 -1.30 32.74
C ALA A 302 -23.45 -1.54 33.97
N GLN A 303 -22.91 -2.19 35.02
CA GLN A 303 -23.60 -2.41 36.30
C GLN A 303 -23.97 -1.09 36.96
N ARG A 304 -23.05 -0.13 37.00
CA ARG A 304 -23.24 1.17 37.61
C ARG A 304 -24.36 2.00 36.96
N ILE A 305 -24.49 1.93 35.62
CA ILE A 305 -25.52 2.66 34.87
C ILE A 305 -26.80 1.84 34.64
N GLY A 306 -26.91 0.65 35.24
CA GLY A 306 -28.12 -0.15 35.20
C GLY A 306 -28.44 -0.76 33.83
N LEU A 307 -27.43 -1.13 33.03
CA LEU A 307 -27.60 -1.75 31.70
C LEU A 307 -27.72 -3.28 31.72
N GLN A 308 -27.73 -3.93 32.87
CA GLN A 308 -27.59 -5.38 33.01
C GLN A 308 -28.80 -6.24 32.56
N HIS A 309 -29.97 -5.70 32.23
CA HIS A 309 -31.19 -6.48 32.05
C HIS A 309 -32.03 -6.14 30.82
N GLU A 310 -31.53 -5.34 29.88
CA GLU A 310 -32.30 -5.09 28.65
C GLU A 310 -31.82 -6.03 27.55
N GLU A 311 -32.73 -6.64 26.82
CA GLU A 311 -32.56 -7.60 25.69
C GLU A 311 -31.14 -7.75 25.17
N VAL A 312 -30.37 -8.59 25.87
CA VAL A 312 -28.92 -8.69 25.64
C VAL A 312 -28.70 -9.75 24.57
N MET A 313 -28.27 -9.35 23.41
CA MET A 313 -27.66 -10.29 22.49
C MET A 313 -26.22 -10.52 22.94
N GLY A 314 -25.85 -11.78 23.16
CA GLY A 314 -24.49 -12.15 23.51
C GLY A 314 -23.69 -12.62 22.32
N GLY A 315 -22.37 -12.66 22.50
CA GLY A 315 -21.47 -13.16 21.49
C GLY A 315 -20.05 -13.24 21.96
N ALA A 316 -19.14 -13.51 21.04
CA ALA A 316 -17.71 -13.53 21.29
C ALA A 316 -16.92 -12.77 20.22
N LEU A 317 -15.92 -12.04 20.67
CA LEU A 317 -14.84 -11.53 19.83
C LEU A 317 -13.75 -12.59 19.82
N VAL A 318 -13.26 -12.93 18.64
CA VAL A 318 -12.32 -14.05 18.47
C VAL A 318 -11.08 -13.55 17.74
N ARG A 319 -9.92 -13.92 18.26
CA ARG A 319 -8.64 -13.75 17.60
C ARG A 319 -8.17 -15.08 17.03
N LEU A 320 -7.78 -15.05 15.77
CA LEU A 320 -7.17 -16.19 15.12
C LEU A 320 -5.66 -16.26 15.40
N ASP A 321 -5.10 -17.45 15.31
CA ASP A 321 -3.66 -17.65 15.38
C ASP A 321 -3.02 -17.08 14.10
N ASP A 322 -1.89 -16.41 14.23
CA ASP A 322 -1.16 -15.79 13.10
C ASP A 322 -0.69 -16.81 12.04
N SER A 323 -0.69 -18.12 12.38
CA SER A 323 -0.35 -19.21 11.49
C SER A 323 -1.50 -19.68 10.61
N VAL A 324 -2.74 -19.23 10.87
CA VAL A 324 -3.94 -19.63 10.12
C VAL A 324 -3.94 -18.98 8.75
N SER A 325 -3.91 -19.81 7.70
CA SER A 325 -4.01 -19.35 6.31
C SER A 325 -5.46 -19.00 5.91
N ASP A 326 -5.64 -18.15 4.89
CA ASP A 326 -6.96 -17.74 4.39
C ASP A 326 -7.89 -18.94 4.04
N SER A 327 -7.31 -20.06 3.62
CA SER A 327 -8.06 -21.29 3.34
C SER A 327 -8.56 -21.99 4.60
N GLN A 328 -7.83 -21.88 5.71
CA GLN A 328 -8.18 -22.48 7.00
C GLN A 328 -9.21 -21.61 7.75
N VAL A 329 -9.23 -20.29 7.55
CA VAL A 329 -10.23 -19.40 8.14
C VAL A 329 -11.64 -19.90 7.84
N LYS A 330 -11.91 -20.36 6.62
CA LYS A 330 -13.24 -20.91 6.25
C LYS A 330 -13.61 -22.14 7.09
N GLN A 331 -12.64 -22.99 7.38
CA GLN A 331 -12.86 -24.20 8.20
C GLN A 331 -13.14 -23.83 9.66
N VAL A 332 -12.38 -22.83 10.19
CA VAL A 332 -12.63 -22.32 11.55
C VAL A 332 -14.01 -21.70 11.65
N VAL A 333 -14.43 -20.86 10.69
CA VAL A 333 -15.76 -20.26 10.66
C VAL A 333 -16.86 -21.34 10.57
N GLU A 334 -16.65 -22.39 9.77
CA GLU A 334 -17.60 -23.50 9.68
C GLU A 334 -17.69 -24.30 11.00
N GLN A 335 -16.59 -24.46 11.71
CA GLN A 335 -16.60 -25.10 13.05
C GLN A 335 -17.31 -24.24 14.07
N ILE A 336 -17.05 -22.93 14.09
CA ILE A 336 -17.73 -21.96 14.95
C ILE A 336 -19.25 -22.01 14.73
N SER A 337 -19.69 -22.08 13.48
CA SER A 337 -21.13 -22.10 13.14
C SER A 337 -21.85 -23.36 13.58
N LYS A 338 -21.15 -24.43 13.97
CA LYS A 338 -21.70 -25.70 14.49
C LYS A 338 -21.71 -25.77 16.01
N THR A 339 -21.04 -24.83 16.67
CA THR A 339 -20.94 -24.70 18.14
C THR A 339 -22.07 -23.82 18.68
#